data_c7b0919a7a7253f18cea330554c15771
#
_entry.id   c7b0919a7a7253f18cea330554c15771
#
_cell.length_a   1.000
_cell.length_b   1.000
_cell.length_c   1.000
_cell.angle_alpha   90.00
_cell.angle_beta   90.00
_cell.angle_gamma   90.00
#
_symmetry.space_group_name_H-M   'P 1'
#
loop_
_entity.id
_entity.type
_entity.pdbx_description
1 polymer ?
#
loop_
_entity_poly.entity_id
_entity_poly.type
_entity_poly.pdbx_seq_one_letter_code
_entity_poly.pdbx_strand_id
1 'polypeptide(L)'
;MWREHPRRPGREQTGGRPLSLGLGLAALGRPGYVNLGHADDLGGRYDEQVMERRCHDVLDAAWVGGIRHVDAARSYGLAEAFLASWLAQRKREPGALAVSSKWGYTYTAGWSVTAARHEVKDHSLATLTRQLAESRALLGDHLDIYQVHSATLESGVLDDEHVLDALAVLRDDGSLTVGLTTSGPDQAVVVRRALEIERDGRRLFASVQSTWNLLEQSAGAALAEAHAEGMLVIVKEALANGRLTGRNRDPAFAPAWARLTDLAQGADGSTVALAAALSRPWADVVLSGAATVEHLRANLAATTTAGAAGGTSTAEDVLAEWAEAPETYWSVRRALPWN
;
A
#
# COMPACT_ATOMS: atom_id res chain seq x y z
N MET A 1 2.76 -29.26 16.04
CA MET A 1 2.45 -29.48 14.62
C MET A 1 2.44 -28.10 13.96
N TRP A 2 3.54 -27.71 13.33
CA TRP A 2 3.76 -26.39 12.74
C TRP A 2 2.83 -26.27 11.53
N ARG A 3 1.87 -25.33 11.55
CA ARG A 3 1.19 -24.92 10.31
C ARG A 3 2.26 -24.26 9.45
N GLU A 4 2.57 -24.86 8.32
CA GLU A 4 3.39 -24.23 7.29
C GLU A 4 2.67 -22.91 6.94
N HIS A 5 3.37 -21.77 7.13
CA HIS A 5 2.90 -20.48 6.63
C HIS A 5 2.50 -20.63 5.17
N PRO A 6 1.44 -19.93 4.69
CA PRO A 6 1.15 -19.93 3.28
C PRO A 6 2.45 -19.60 2.55
N ARG A 7 2.89 -20.56 1.75
CA ARG A 7 4.14 -20.49 1.00
C ARG A 7 4.19 -19.12 0.33
N ARG A 8 5.28 -18.36 0.54
CA ARG A 8 5.62 -17.24 -0.32
C ARG A 8 5.25 -17.65 -1.74
N PRO A 9 4.51 -16.84 -2.54
CA PRO A 9 4.24 -17.20 -3.92
C PRO A 9 5.55 -17.64 -4.54
N GLY A 10 5.62 -18.89 -4.99
CA GLY A 10 6.80 -19.73 -5.08
C GLY A 10 7.99 -19.04 -5.77
N ARG A 11 9.14 -19.10 -5.13
CA ARG A 11 10.44 -18.98 -5.79
C ARG A 11 10.68 -20.26 -6.60
N GLU A 12 9.96 -20.45 -7.69
CA GLU A 12 10.43 -21.31 -8.77
C GLU A 12 11.34 -20.46 -9.67
N GLN A 13 12.63 -20.74 -9.58
CA GLN A 13 13.64 -20.22 -10.48
C GLN A 13 13.42 -20.79 -11.88
N THR A 14 12.66 -20.11 -12.72
CA THR A 14 12.82 -20.12 -14.19
C THR A 14 11.94 -19.01 -14.78
N GLY A 15 12.58 -17.98 -15.35
CA GLY A 15 11.95 -17.03 -16.28
C GLY A 15 10.96 -16.06 -15.64
N GLY A 16 11.40 -14.82 -15.33
CA GLY A 16 10.56 -13.65 -15.06
C GLY A 16 9.61 -13.80 -13.86
N ARG A 17 9.94 -13.12 -12.74
CA ARG A 17 9.06 -13.06 -11.58
C ARG A 17 7.69 -12.52 -11.99
N PRO A 18 6.56 -13.18 -11.64
CA PRO A 18 5.25 -12.61 -11.94
C PRO A 18 5.10 -11.27 -11.20
N LEU A 19 4.82 -10.21 -11.95
CA LEU A 19 4.56 -8.89 -11.43
C LEU A 19 3.32 -8.95 -10.54
N SER A 20 3.44 -8.57 -9.26
CA SER A 20 2.34 -8.69 -8.30
C SER A 20 1.68 -7.35 -8.04
N LEU A 21 0.51 -7.12 -8.67
CA LEU A 21 -0.37 -6.03 -8.30
C LEU A 21 -1.21 -6.45 -7.09
N GLY A 22 -1.25 -5.61 -6.05
CA GLY A 22 -2.13 -5.73 -4.91
C GLY A 22 -3.26 -4.69 -4.96
N LEU A 23 -4.23 -4.78 -4.06
CA LEU A 23 -5.31 -3.80 -3.92
C LEU A 23 -5.28 -3.15 -2.53
N GLY A 24 -5.09 -1.82 -2.49
CA GLY A 24 -5.24 -1.02 -1.27
C GLY A 24 -6.68 -0.51 -1.10
N LEU A 25 -7.23 -0.64 0.09
CA LEU A 25 -8.62 -0.27 0.39
C LEU A 25 -8.79 1.14 0.97
N ALA A 26 -7.73 1.96 1.05
CA ALA A 26 -7.80 3.29 1.65
C ALA A 26 -8.83 4.23 0.97
N ALA A 27 -8.98 4.12 -0.34
CA ALA A 27 -9.95 4.88 -1.14
C ALA A 27 -11.35 4.24 -1.19
N LEU A 28 -11.51 3.00 -0.73
CA LEU A 28 -12.76 2.25 -0.76
C LEU A 28 -13.46 2.17 0.59
N GLY A 29 -12.71 2.32 1.69
CA GLY A 29 -13.22 2.11 3.04
C GLY A 29 -13.78 3.37 3.71
N ARG A 30 -13.64 4.55 3.13
CA ARG A 30 -14.04 5.84 3.70
C ARG A 30 -14.37 6.87 2.63
N PRO A 31 -15.30 7.83 2.91
CA PRO A 31 -15.76 8.80 1.89
C PRO A 31 -14.71 9.83 1.49
N GLY A 32 -13.82 10.22 2.39
CA GLY A 32 -12.74 11.19 2.11
C GLY A 32 -11.38 10.52 2.01
N TYR A 33 -10.62 10.86 0.98
CA TYR A 33 -9.23 10.41 0.82
C TYR A 33 -8.37 11.47 0.12
N VAL A 34 -7.05 11.43 0.38
CA VAL A 34 -6.07 12.35 -0.22
C VAL A 34 -5.65 11.85 -1.61
N ASN A 35 -6.55 11.90 -2.57
CA ASN A 35 -6.29 11.48 -3.94
C ASN A 35 -7.01 12.40 -4.92
N LEU A 36 -6.31 12.85 -5.97
CA LEU A 36 -6.91 13.75 -6.96
C LEU A 36 -8.13 13.10 -7.63
N GLY A 37 -9.27 13.79 -7.60
CA GLY A 37 -10.52 13.35 -8.20
C GLY A 37 -11.23 12.23 -7.44
N HIS A 38 -10.94 11.99 -6.16
CA HIS A 38 -11.60 10.94 -5.38
C HIS A 38 -13.12 11.19 -5.23
N ALA A 39 -13.55 12.44 -4.98
CA ALA A 39 -14.96 12.79 -4.92
C ALA A 39 -15.72 12.47 -6.23
N ASP A 40 -15.08 12.71 -7.37
CA ASP A 40 -15.66 12.38 -8.68
C ASP A 40 -15.84 10.86 -8.84
N ASP A 41 -14.86 10.07 -8.40
CA ASP A 41 -14.91 8.61 -8.42
C ASP A 41 -16.07 8.06 -7.59
N LEU A 42 -16.35 8.69 -6.46
CA LEU A 42 -17.47 8.32 -5.59
C LEU A 42 -18.82 8.87 -6.09
N GLY A 43 -18.80 9.87 -6.99
CA GLY A 43 -20.00 10.49 -7.56
C GLY A 43 -20.93 11.09 -6.49
N GLY A 44 -20.36 11.59 -5.39
CA GLY A 44 -21.10 12.16 -4.25
C GLY A 44 -21.93 11.15 -3.45
N ARG A 45 -21.69 9.84 -3.64
CA ARG A 45 -22.44 8.77 -2.96
C ARG A 45 -21.61 8.19 -1.83
N TYR A 46 -21.85 8.66 -0.63
CA TYR A 46 -21.09 8.31 0.58
C TYR A 46 -21.89 7.43 1.56
N ASP A 47 -23.09 6.96 1.18
CA ASP A 47 -23.83 5.97 1.98
C ASP A 47 -22.99 4.70 2.18
N GLU A 48 -22.93 4.19 3.42
CA GLU A 48 -22.07 3.07 3.80
C GLU A 48 -22.37 1.82 2.95
N GLN A 49 -23.65 1.53 2.68
CA GLN A 49 -24.04 0.36 1.88
C GLN A 49 -23.66 0.55 0.40
N VAL A 50 -23.69 1.78 -0.12
CA VAL A 50 -23.23 2.08 -1.48
C VAL A 50 -21.73 1.90 -1.58
N MET A 51 -20.98 2.37 -0.58
CA MET A 51 -19.54 2.20 -0.52
C MET A 51 -19.12 0.74 -0.32
N GLU A 52 -19.84 -0.02 0.50
CA GLU A 52 -19.61 -1.45 0.66
C GLU A 52 -19.78 -2.19 -0.67
N ARG A 53 -20.90 -1.97 -1.38
CA ARG A 53 -21.12 -2.58 -2.70
C ARG A 53 -20.00 -2.24 -3.68
N ARG A 54 -19.61 -0.96 -3.76
CA ARG A 54 -18.48 -0.53 -4.60
C ARG A 54 -17.18 -1.25 -4.23
N CYS A 55 -16.88 -1.35 -2.95
CA CYS A 55 -15.72 -2.08 -2.47
C CYS A 55 -15.77 -3.55 -2.91
N HIS A 56 -16.92 -4.19 -2.80
CA HIS A 56 -17.14 -5.56 -3.24
C HIS A 56 -16.97 -5.72 -4.75
N ASP A 57 -17.50 -4.79 -5.56
CA ASP A 57 -17.36 -4.82 -7.02
C ASP A 57 -15.87 -4.71 -7.44
N VAL A 58 -15.11 -3.85 -6.76
CA VAL A 58 -13.66 -3.70 -7.02
C VAL A 58 -12.90 -4.95 -6.54
N LEU A 59 -13.24 -5.52 -5.38
CA LEU A 59 -12.66 -6.77 -4.88
C LEU A 59 -12.96 -7.96 -5.79
N ASP A 60 -14.18 -8.07 -6.32
CA ASP A 60 -14.55 -9.10 -7.30
C ASP A 60 -13.72 -8.96 -8.59
N ALA A 61 -13.59 -7.74 -9.10
CA ALA A 61 -12.77 -7.47 -10.28
C ALA A 61 -11.28 -7.75 -10.01
N ALA A 62 -10.78 -7.42 -8.82
CA ALA A 62 -9.41 -7.71 -8.39
C ALA A 62 -9.16 -9.22 -8.33
N TRP A 63 -10.09 -9.97 -7.75
CA TRP A 63 -10.01 -11.42 -7.70
C TRP A 63 -9.98 -12.08 -9.08
N VAL A 64 -10.87 -11.63 -9.98
CA VAL A 64 -10.92 -12.10 -11.39
C VAL A 64 -9.64 -11.69 -12.13
N GLY A 65 -9.10 -10.50 -11.86
CA GLY A 65 -7.85 -10.00 -12.42
C GLY A 65 -6.58 -10.67 -11.87
N GLY A 66 -6.71 -11.65 -10.98
CA GLY A 66 -5.56 -12.38 -10.42
C GLY A 66 -4.88 -11.73 -9.23
N ILE A 67 -5.40 -10.63 -8.69
CA ILE A 67 -4.88 -10.00 -7.46
C ILE A 67 -5.09 -10.95 -6.28
N ARG A 68 -4.01 -11.16 -5.51
CA ARG A 68 -3.99 -12.05 -4.33
C ARG A 68 -3.36 -11.39 -3.10
N HIS A 69 -3.26 -10.07 -3.07
CA HIS A 69 -2.89 -9.28 -1.91
C HIS A 69 -3.84 -8.11 -1.74
N VAL A 70 -4.47 -7.99 -0.57
CA VAL A 70 -5.37 -6.89 -0.22
C VAL A 70 -4.87 -6.22 1.06
N ASP A 71 -4.83 -4.88 1.03
CA ASP A 71 -4.26 -4.07 2.09
C ASP A 71 -5.30 -3.11 2.69
N ALA A 72 -5.58 -3.27 3.98
CA ALA A 72 -6.50 -2.45 4.77
C ALA A 72 -5.77 -1.68 5.88
N ALA A 73 -6.50 -0.97 6.71
CA ALA A 73 -6.03 -0.39 7.97
C ALA A 73 -7.21 -0.02 8.88
N ARG A 74 -6.97 0.02 10.20
CA ARG A 74 -7.94 0.51 11.19
C ARG A 74 -8.42 1.95 10.90
N SER A 75 -7.55 2.80 10.36
CA SER A 75 -7.89 4.18 10.03
C SER A 75 -8.57 4.37 8.68
N TYR A 76 -8.78 3.32 7.90
CA TYR A 76 -9.45 3.41 6.58
C TYR A 76 -10.98 3.29 6.70
N GLY A 77 -11.58 3.89 7.73
CA GLY A 77 -13.02 3.87 7.96
C GLY A 77 -13.56 2.45 8.16
N LEU A 78 -14.35 1.96 7.21
CA LEU A 78 -14.97 0.62 7.24
C LEU A 78 -14.26 -0.41 6.35
N ALA A 79 -13.02 -0.13 5.87
CA ALA A 79 -12.31 -1.01 4.94
C ALA A 79 -12.19 -2.45 5.42
N GLU A 80 -11.84 -2.68 6.71
CA GLU A 80 -11.76 -4.03 7.26
C GLU A 80 -13.14 -4.71 7.34
N ALA A 81 -14.19 -3.97 7.68
CA ALA A 81 -15.56 -4.50 7.73
C ALA A 81 -16.07 -4.87 6.33
N PHE A 82 -15.83 -4.03 5.32
CA PHE A 82 -16.20 -4.32 3.93
C PHE A 82 -15.41 -5.51 3.37
N LEU A 83 -14.12 -5.62 3.71
CA LEU A 83 -13.32 -6.79 3.33
C LEU A 83 -13.85 -8.06 4.00
N ALA A 84 -14.13 -8.02 5.30
CA ALA A 84 -14.65 -9.16 6.06
C ALA A 84 -15.99 -9.65 5.49
N SER A 85 -16.91 -8.72 5.19
CA SER A 85 -18.22 -9.07 4.60
C SER A 85 -18.06 -9.66 3.20
N TRP A 86 -17.12 -9.14 2.37
CA TRP A 86 -16.82 -9.71 1.06
C TRP A 86 -16.23 -11.13 1.17
N LEU A 87 -15.26 -11.34 2.06
CA LEU A 87 -14.66 -12.67 2.30
C LEU A 87 -15.73 -13.69 2.67
N ALA A 88 -16.63 -13.33 3.60
CA ALA A 88 -17.72 -14.18 4.02
C ALA A 88 -18.74 -14.46 2.91
N GLN A 89 -19.20 -13.41 2.19
CA GLN A 89 -20.20 -13.56 1.12
C GLN A 89 -19.65 -14.36 -0.07
N ARG A 90 -18.37 -14.23 -0.39
CA ARG A 90 -17.71 -14.96 -1.48
C ARG A 90 -17.12 -16.30 -1.01
N LYS A 91 -17.32 -16.65 0.27
CA LYS A 91 -16.83 -17.90 0.89
C LYS A 91 -15.34 -18.12 0.58
N ARG A 92 -14.54 -17.05 0.78
CA ARG A 92 -13.09 -17.15 0.62
C ARG A 92 -12.51 -17.81 1.87
N GLU A 93 -11.70 -18.82 1.67
CA GLU A 93 -11.00 -19.47 2.77
C GLU A 93 -9.75 -18.66 3.18
N PRO A 94 -9.35 -18.69 4.46
CA PRO A 94 -8.06 -18.16 4.87
C PRO A 94 -6.91 -18.72 4.02
N GLY A 95 -5.98 -17.85 3.60
CA GLY A 95 -4.89 -18.20 2.70
C GLY A 95 -5.22 -18.21 1.20
N ALA A 96 -6.50 -17.97 0.80
CA ALA A 96 -6.84 -17.80 -0.61
C ALA A 96 -6.26 -16.51 -1.22
N LEU A 97 -6.02 -15.50 -0.37
CA LEU A 97 -5.29 -14.26 -0.67
C LEU A 97 -4.57 -13.80 0.60
N ALA A 98 -3.51 -13.02 0.44
CA ALA A 98 -2.84 -12.36 1.56
C ALA A 98 -3.62 -11.11 1.97
N VAL A 99 -3.92 -10.99 3.25
CA VAL A 99 -4.59 -9.83 3.82
C VAL A 99 -3.64 -9.13 4.77
N SER A 100 -3.33 -7.85 4.49
CA SER A 100 -2.59 -7.00 5.40
C SER A 100 -3.49 -5.93 6.01
N SER A 101 -3.24 -5.62 7.28
CA SER A 101 -3.84 -4.46 7.95
C SER A 101 -2.81 -3.72 8.79
N LYS A 102 -3.22 -2.56 9.35
CA LYS A 102 -2.32 -1.64 10.03
C LYS A 102 -2.96 -1.06 11.28
N TRP A 103 -2.13 -0.77 12.29
CA TRP A 103 -2.50 -0.13 13.54
C TRP A 103 -1.68 1.16 13.75
N GLY A 104 -2.13 2.01 14.65
CA GLY A 104 -1.42 3.22 15.04
C GLY A 104 -2.07 4.51 14.54
N TYR A 105 -3.22 4.42 13.88
CA TYR A 105 -4.11 5.55 13.58
C TYR A 105 -5.55 5.18 13.91
N THR A 106 -6.26 6.11 14.51
CA THR A 106 -7.70 5.99 14.76
C THR A 106 -8.46 6.89 13.78
N TYR A 107 -9.42 6.34 13.06
CA TYR A 107 -10.33 7.11 12.20
C TYR A 107 -11.25 7.97 13.05
N THR A 108 -11.31 9.28 12.77
CA THR A 108 -12.05 10.27 13.57
C THR A 108 -12.98 11.16 12.74
N ALA A 109 -13.06 10.93 11.42
CA ALA A 109 -13.85 11.77 10.54
C ALA A 109 -15.39 11.60 10.68
N GLY A 110 -15.86 10.57 11.39
CA GLY A 110 -17.31 10.33 11.54
C GLY A 110 -18.02 10.17 10.20
N TRP A 111 -17.38 9.55 9.21
CA TRP A 111 -17.90 9.37 7.85
C TRP A 111 -18.06 10.67 7.06
N SER A 112 -17.38 11.75 7.45
CA SER A 112 -17.41 13.06 6.77
C SER A 112 -16.19 13.25 5.88
N VAL A 113 -16.42 13.81 4.67
CA VAL A 113 -15.36 14.26 3.76
C VAL A 113 -14.69 15.55 4.28
N THR A 114 -15.45 16.41 4.99
CA THR A 114 -15.01 17.73 5.43
C THR A 114 -14.65 17.79 6.91
N ALA A 115 -14.31 16.66 7.51
CA ALA A 115 -13.91 16.62 8.92
C ALA A 115 -12.64 17.46 9.17
N ALA A 116 -12.60 18.16 10.30
CA ALA A 116 -11.42 18.93 10.70
C ALA A 116 -10.18 18.06 10.94
N ARG A 117 -10.41 16.78 11.29
CA ARG A 117 -9.37 15.78 11.48
C ARG A 117 -9.91 14.41 11.06
N HIS A 118 -9.29 13.81 10.09
CA HIS A 118 -9.73 12.52 9.55
C HIS A 118 -9.20 11.32 10.33
N GLU A 119 -8.00 11.45 10.88
CA GLU A 119 -7.36 10.39 11.64
C GLU A 119 -6.39 10.97 12.68
N VAL A 120 -6.18 10.24 13.77
CA VAL A 120 -5.26 10.60 14.84
C VAL A 120 -4.23 9.49 15.00
N LYS A 121 -2.94 9.87 14.93
CA LYS A 121 -1.81 8.98 15.12
C LYS A 121 -1.59 8.70 16.61
N ASP A 122 -1.51 7.43 16.97
CA ASP A 122 -1.17 6.96 18.30
C ASP A 122 -0.53 5.57 18.22
N HIS A 123 0.77 5.50 18.43
CA HIS A 123 1.55 4.26 18.39
C HIS A 123 1.76 3.63 19.79
N SER A 124 0.95 4.00 20.78
CA SER A 124 1.03 3.42 22.12
C SER A 124 0.69 1.91 22.12
N LEU A 125 1.25 1.19 23.11
CA LEU A 125 0.93 -0.21 23.36
C LEU A 125 -0.59 -0.43 23.58
N ALA A 126 -1.26 0.51 24.24
CA ALA A 126 -2.71 0.46 24.43
C ALA A 126 -3.47 0.48 23.10
N THR A 127 -3.04 1.31 22.15
CA THR A 127 -3.63 1.37 20.80
C THR A 127 -3.31 0.11 20.00
N LEU A 128 -2.08 -0.43 20.06
CA LEU A 128 -1.75 -1.71 19.46
C LEU A 128 -2.69 -2.82 19.95
N THR A 129 -2.80 -2.97 21.28
CA THR A 129 -3.62 -4.03 21.90
C THR A 129 -5.09 -3.94 21.49
N ARG A 130 -5.66 -2.73 21.58
CA ARG A 130 -7.06 -2.48 21.20
C ARG A 130 -7.29 -2.74 19.72
N GLN A 131 -6.48 -2.16 18.83
CA GLN A 131 -6.68 -2.24 17.40
C GLN A 131 -6.41 -3.64 16.83
N LEU A 132 -5.47 -4.38 17.43
CA LEU A 132 -5.26 -5.80 17.08
C LEU A 132 -6.51 -6.64 17.39
N ALA A 133 -7.11 -6.43 18.59
CA ALA A 133 -8.33 -7.14 18.95
C ALA A 133 -9.50 -6.80 17.99
N GLU A 134 -9.63 -5.51 17.62
CA GLU A 134 -10.63 -5.05 16.65
C GLU A 134 -10.42 -5.66 15.25
N SER A 135 -9.18 -5.67 14.74
CA SER A 135 -8.85 -6.27 13.44
C SER A 135 -9.08 -7.78 13.43
N ARG A 136 -8.67 -8.49 14.50
CA ARG A 136 -8.91 -9.93 14.65
C ARG A 136 -10.41 -10.27 14.74
N ALA A 137 -11.21 -9.42 15.39
CA ALA A 137 -12.66 -9.62 15.46
C ALA A 137 -13.34 -9.54 14.09
N LEU A 138 -12.83 -8.71 13.17
CA LEU A 138 -13.36 -8.55 11.81
C LEU A 138 -12.78 -9.58 10.83
N LEU A 139 -11.47 -9.73 10.80
CA LEU A 139 -10.76 -10.49 9.77
C LEU A 139 -10.43 -11.93 10.19
N GLY A 140 -10.37 -12.21 11.49
CA GLY A 140 -10.08 -13.56 12.02
C GLY A 140 -8.81 -14.15 11.42
N ASP A 141 -8.89 -15.40 10.98
CA ASP A 141 -7.79 -16.16 10.37
C ASP A 141 -7.42 -15.68 8.95
N HIS A 142 -8.11 -14.70 8.40
CA HIS A 142 -7.74 -14.07 7.13
C HIS A 142 -6.65 -13.03 7.28
N LEU A 143 -6.40 -12.51 8.49
CA LEU A 143 -5.35 -11.51 8.72
C LEU A 143 -3.97 -12.19 8.71
N ASP A 144 -3.14 -11.89 7.71
CA ASP A 144 -1.81 -12.50 7.53
C ASP A 144 -0.68 -11.57 7.97
N ILE A 145 -0.83 -10.25 7.71
CA ILE A 145 0.23 -9.26 7.94
C ILE A 145 -0.33 -8.11 8.77
N TYR A 146 0.32 -7.79 9.89
CA TYR A 146 -0.07 -6.67 10.73
C TYR A 146 1.06 -5.66 10.87
N GLN A 147 0.80 -4.41 10.48
CA GLN A 147 1.85 -3.42 10.25
C GLN A 147 1.70 -2.20 11.17
N VAL A 148 2.83 -1.67 11.66
CA VAL A 148 2.88 -0.32 12.22
C VAL A 148 2.53 0.68 11.13
N HIS A 149 1.51 1.51 11.32
CA HIS A 149 1.02 2.42 10.29
C HIS A 149 1.83 3.73 10.27
N SER A 150 2.54 3.99 9.17
CA SER A 150 3.35 5.21 8.97
C SER A 150 4.35 5.47 10.10
N ALA A 151 5.21 4.49 10.38
CA ALA A 151 6.35 4.67 11.25
C ALA A 151 7.24 5.79 10.70
N THR A 152 7.66 6.69 11.58
CA THR A 152 8.63 7.77 11.32
C THR A 152 9.59 7.83 12.50
N LEU A 153 10.76 8.45 12.32
CA LEU A 153 11.70 8.64 13.44
C LEU A 153 11.05 9.42 14.59
N GLU A 154 10.30 10.49 14.28
CA GLU A 154 9.64 11.32 15.28
C GLU A 154 8.53 10.59 16.03
N SER A 155 7.98 9.52 15.47
CA SER A 155 6.93 8.75 16.15
C SER A 155 7.46 7.96 17.34
N GLY A 156 8.77 7.72 17.41
CA GLY A 156 9.43 6.96 18.46
C GLY A 156 9.05 5.46 18.51
N VAL A 157 8.16 4.99 17.63
CA VAL A 157 7.62 3.62 17.69
C VAL A 157 8.68 2.53 17.50
N LEU A 158 9.77 2.86 16.80
CA LEU A 158 10.89 1.94 16.58
C LEU A 158 11.89 1.90 17.76
N ASP A 159 11.65 2.69 18.79
CA ASP A 159 12.45 2.76 20.00
C ASP A 159 11.59 2.50 21.27
N ASP A 160 10.29 2.25 21.12
CA ASP A 160 9.39 1.89 22.22
C ASP A 160 9.51 0.39 22.51
N GLU A 161 10.32 0.05 23.53
CA GLU A 161 10.60 -1.33 23.93
C GLU A 161 9.32 -2.13 24.22
N HIS A 162 8.32 -1.53 24.88
CA HIS A 162 7.08 -2.24 25.21
C HIS A 162 6.25 -2.58 23.97
N VAL A 163 6.23 -1.70 22.97
CA VAL A 163 5.59 -1.95 21.68
C VAL A 163 6.36 -3.02 20.91
N LEU A 164 7.69 -2.92 20.85
CA LEU A 164 8.53 -3.86 20.12
C LEU A 164 8.45 -5.27 20.73
N ASP A 165 8.42 -5.39 22.07
CA ASP A 165 8.24 -6.67 22.76
C ASP A 165 6.86 -7.28 22.48
N ALA A 166 5.79 -6.46 22.49
CA ALA A 166 4.45 -6.94 22.12
C ALA A 166 4.37 -7.42 20.68
N LEU A 167 5.03 -6.74 19.73
CA LEU A 167 5.15 -7.16 18.35
C LEU A 167 5.97 -8.45 18.21
N ALA A 168 7.02 -8.65 19.04
CA ALA A 168 7.78 -9.89 19.07
C ALA A 168 6.92 -11.07 19.50
N VAL A 169 6.05 -10.90 20.49
CA VAL A 169 5.08 -11.94 20.87
C VAL A 169 4.20 -12.34 19.70
N LEU A 170 3.70 -11.35 18.90
CA LEU A 170 2.88 -11.64 17.72
C LEU A 170 3.66 -12.37 16.61
N ARG A 171 4.94 -12.01 16.41
CA ARG A 171 5.83 -12.74 15.50
C ARG A 171 6.02 -14.19 15.94
N ASP A 172 6.19 -14.40 17.25
CA ASP A 172 6.60 -15.68 17.82
C ASP A 172 5.43 -16.65 18.00
N ASP A 173 4.22 -16.16 18.19
CA ASP A 173 3.03 -17.01 18.17
C ASP A 173 2.72 -17.55 16.76
N GLY A 174 3.39 -17.01 15.74
CA GLY A 174 3.30 -17.47 14.36
C GLY A 174 1.96 -17.20 13.69
N SER A 175 1.09 -16.44 14.32
CA SER A 175 -0.24 -16.13 13.76
C SER A 175 -0.21 -15.02 12.72
N LEU A 176 0.78 -14.11 12.82
CA LEU A 176 0.88 -12.91 11.97
C LEU A 176 2.33 -12.66 11.51
N THR A 177 2.47 -12.19 10.30
CA THR A 177 3.69 -11.52 9.85
C THR A 177 3.70 -10.09 10.38
N VAL A 178 4.70 -9.74 11.19
CA VAL A 178 4.86 -8.39 11.71
C VAL A 178 5.57 -7.52 10.69
N GLY A 179 5.02 -6.34 10.43
CA GLY A 179 5.57 -5.38 9.47
C GLY A 179 5.42 -3.94 9.90
N LEU A 180 5.89 -3.05 9.03
CA LEU A 180 5.68 -1.62 9.19
C LEU A 180 5.39 -0.95 7.85
N THR A 181 4.70 0.20 7.92
CA THR A 181 4.65 1.11 6.78
C THR A 181 5.38 2.41 7.14
N THR A 182 5.96 3.05 6.14
CA THR A 182 6.71 4.30 6.31
C THR A 182 5.99 5.47 5.67
N SER A 183 6.33 6.69 6.08
CA SER A 183 5.91 7.93 5.45
C SER A 183 6.89 9.06 5.78
N GLY A 184 6.92 10.10 4.95
CA GLY A 184 7.80 11.25 5.16
C GLY A 184 9.12 11.14 4.41
N PRO A 185 9.91 12.22 4.39
CA PRO A 185 11.15 12.29 3.62
C PRO A 185 12.21 11.27 4.08
N ASP A 186 12.17 10.88 5.35
CA ASP A 186 13.15 9.97 5.96
C ASP A 186 12.80 8.50 5.84
N GLN A 187 11.86 8.11 4.95
CA GLN A 187 11.39 6.74 4.84
C GLN A 187 12.53 5.73 4.60
N ALA A 188 13.59 6.09 3.87
CA ALA A 188 14.75 5.23 3.67
C ALA A 188 15.51 4.93 4.97
N VAL A 189 15.63 5.92 5.84
CA VAL A 189 16.28 5.76 7.18
C VAL A 189 15.42 4.86 8.06
N VAL A 190 14.10 5.06 8.05
CA VAL A 190 13.14 4.22 8.79
C VAL A 190 13.20 2.76 8.34
N VAL A 191 13.30 2.50 7.03
CA VAL A 191 13.45 1.15 6.48
C VAL A 191 14.72 0.49 7.00
N ARG A 192 15.88 1.18 6.93
CA ARG A 192 17.15 0.64 7.44
C ARG A 192 17.11 0.41 8.94
N ARG A 193 16.53 1.35 9.71
CA ARG A 193 16.34 1.16 11.16
C ARG A 193 15.52 -0.10 11.46
N ALA A 194 14.47 -0.37 10.69
CA ALA A 194 13.64 -1.55 10.87
C ALA A 194 14.39 -2.87 10.59
N LEU A 195 15.37 -2.86 9.67
CA LEU A 195 16.23 -4.01 9.40
C LEU A 195 17.14 -4.39 10.59
N GLU A 196 17.51 -3.41 11.41
CA GLU A 196 18.40 -3.57 12.56
C GLU A 196 17.66 -4.04 13.82
N ILE A 197 16.32 -3.92 13.87
CA ILE A 197 15.56 -4.25 15.07
C ILE A 197 15.41 -5.76 15.20
N GLU A 198 16.00 -6.29 16.26
CA GLU A 198 15.92 -7.69 16.65
C GLU A 198 15.27 -7.86 18.02
N ARG A 199 14.60 -8.99 18.21
CA ARG A 199 14.15 -9.50 19.50
C ARG A 199 14.49 -10.99 19.58
N ASP A 200 15.13 -11.40 20.67
CA ASP A 200 15.58 -12.78 20.88
C ASP A 200 16.47 -13.30 19.75
N GLY A 201 17.40 -12.45 19.23
CA GLY A 201 18.33 -12.79 18.16
C GLY A 201 17.65 -13.00 16.80
N ARG A 202 16.42 -12.54 16.62
CA ARG A 202 15.69 -12.64 15.35
C ARG A 202 15.16 -11.29 14.94
N ARG A 203 15.23 -10.98 13.64
CA ARG A 203 14.63 -9.75 13.09
C ARG A 203 13.15 -9.68 13.44
N LEU A 204 12.72 -8.49 13.90
CA LEU A 204 11.34 -8.28 14.29
C LEU A 204 10.41 -8.14 13.09
N PHE A 205 10.79 -7.30 12.11
CA PHE A 205 9.95 -6.98 10.96
C PHE A 205 10.27 -7.89 9.76
N ALA A 206 9.24 -8.51 9.20
CA ALA A 206 9.34 -9.36 8.02
C ALA A 206 8.67 -8.75 6.78
N SER A 207 7.99 -7.60 6.91
CA SER A 207 7.46 -6.84 5.78
C SER A 207 7.64 -5.34 5.96
N VAL A 208 7.82 -4.63 4.85
CA VAL A 208 7.87 -3.17 4.80
C VAL A 208 6.99 -2.66 3.66
N GLN A 209 6.21 -1.60 3.95
CA GLN A 209 5.41 -0.91 2.96
C GLN A 209 5.83 0.56 2.88
N SER A 210 6.33 1.01 1.73
CA SER A 210 6.82 2.37 1.53
C SER A 210 6.26 3.00 0.26
N THR A 211 6.25 4.33 0.23
CA THR A 211 5.97 5.07 -0.99
C THR A 211 7.16 4.97 -1.93
N TRP A 212 6.90 4.53 -3.15
CA TRP A 212 7.82 4.65 -4.27
C TRP A 212 7.04 4.87 -5.57
N ASN A 213 7.40 5.90 -6.30
CA ASN A 213 6.85 6.24 -7.60
C ASN A 213 7.85 7.12 -8.37
N LEU A 214 7.52 7.55 -9.59
CA LEU A 214 8.43 8.35 -10.43
C LEU A 214 8.84 9.69 -9.81
N LEU A 215 8.01 10.27 -8.93
CA LEU A 215 8.30 11.54 -8.26
C LEU A 215 9.03 11.33 -6.92
N GLU A 216 8.81 10.21 -6.24
CA GLU A 216 9.40 9.89 -4.93
C GLU A 216 10.14 8.56 -5.01
N GLN A 217 11.45 8.64 -5.20
CA GLN A 217 12.31 7.48 -5.42
C GLN A 217 13.28 7.21 -4.26
N SER A 218 13.31 8.08 -3.24
CA SER A 218 14.33 8.11 -2.19
C SER A 218 14.45 6.81 -1.39
N ALA A 219 13.35 6.06 -1.23
CA ALA A 219 13.37 4.79 -0.51
C ALA A 219 13.95 3.63 -1.33
N GLY A 220 14.14 3.77 -2.65
CA GLY A 220 14.44 2.67 -3.56
C GLY A 220 15.62 1.80 -3.13
N ALA A 221 16.76 2.41 -2.77
CA ALA A 221 17.93 1.69 -2.30
C ALA A 221 17.67 0.91 -0.99
N ALA A 222 17.03 1.55 0.00
CA ALA A 222 16.70 0.89 1.26
C ALA A 222 15.68 -0.25 1.08
N LEU A 223 14.74 -0.11 0.14
CA LEU A 223 13.79 -1.17 -0.20
C LEU A 223 14.49 -2.35 -0.88
N ALA A 224 15.49 -2.08 -1.74
CA ALA A 224 16.31 -3.13 -2.33
C ALA A 224 17.13 -3.89 -1.27
N GLU A 225 17.70 -3.17 -0.29
CA GLU A 225 18.38 -3.76 0.87
C GLU A 225 17.40 -4.64 1.68
N ALA A 226 16.21 -4.13 1.99
CA ALA A 226 15.19 -4.87 2.72
C ALA A 226 14.75 -6.15 1.99
N HIS A 227 14.57 -6.07 0.67
CA HIS A 227 14.25 -7.23 -0.16
C HIS A 227 15.39 -8.25 -0.18
N ALA A 228 16.65 -7.82 -0.33
CA ALA A 228 17.82 -8.69 -0.31
C ALA A 228 17.95 -9.44 1.03
N GLU A 229 17.58 -8.77 2.12
CA GLU A 229 17.51 -9.32 3.47
C GLU A 229 16.26 -10.19 3.73
N GLY A 230 15.43 -10.40 2.72
CA GLY A 230 14.28 -11.29 2.76
C GLY A 230 12.99 -10.71 3.34
N MET A 231 12.88 -9.41 3.53
CA MET A 231 11.60 -8.76 3.85
C MET A 231 10.67 -8.78 2.63
N LEU A 232 9.36 -8.90 2.88
CA LEU A 232 8.34 -8.64 1.87
C LEU A 232 8.25 -7.13 1.66
N VAL A 233 8.54 -6.66 0.44
CA VAL A 233 8.48 -5.25 0.08
C VAL A 233 7.19 -4.93 -0.65
N ILE A 234 6.39 -4.04 -0.06
CA ILE A 234 5.13 -3.56 -0.60
C ILE A 234 5.28 -2.08 -0.99
N VAL A 235 4.99 -1.75 -2.23
CA VAL A 235 4.98 -0.37 -2.72
C VAL A 235 3.57 0.20 -2.62
N LYS A 236 3.43 1.36 -2.01
CA LYS A 236 2.20 2.15 -1.99
C LYS A 236 2.36 3.46 -2.74
N GLU A 237 1.23 4.10 -3.08
CA GLU A 237 1.19 5.40 -3.76
C GLU A 237 1.96 5.43 -5.09
N ALA A 238 1.97 4.34 -5.84
CA ALA A 238 2.70 4.22 -7.11
C ALA A 238 2.26 5.24 -8.18
N LEU A 239 1.05 5.80 -8.05
CA LEU A 239 0.54 6.91 -8.88
C LEU A 239 0.56 8.27 -8.16
N ALA A 240 1.35 8.41 -7.08
CA ALA A 240 1.56 9.66 -6.34
C ALA A 240 0.23 10.38 -5.98
N ASN A 241 -0.74 9.64 -5.45
CA ASN A 241 -2.08 10.16 -5.11
C ASN A 241 -2.79 10.85 -6.29
N GLY A 242 -2.63 10.33 -7.49
CA GLY A 242 -3.21 10.86 -8.72
C GLY A 242 -2.35 11.91 -9.42
N ARG A 243 -1.23 12.35 -8.85
CA ARG A 243 -0.30 13.30 -9.48
C ARG A 243 0.34 12.75 -10.75
N LEU A 244 0.49 11.43 -10.87
CA LEU A 244 0.99 10.72 -12.04
C LEU A 244 -0.15 10.20 -12.95
N THR A 245 -1.24 10.94 -13.02
CA THR A 245 -2.40 10.64 -13.89
C THR A 245 -2.86 11.87 -14.64
N GLY A 246 -3.70 11.71 -15.66
CA GLY A 246 -4.33 12.81 -16.39
C GLY A 246 -5.25 13.70 -15.55
N ARG A 247 -5.42 13.44 -14.26
CA ARG A 247 -6.14 14.30 -13.30
C ARG A 247 -5.29 15.43 -12.73
N ASN A 248 -3.97 15.31 -12.83
CA ASN A 248 -3.07 16.36 -12.40
C ASN A 248 -3.21 17.58 -13.34
N ARG A 249 -3.68 18.70 -12.80
CA ARG A 249 -3.89 19.96 -13.54
C ARG A 249 -2.77 20.97 -13.29
N ASP A 250 -1.73 20.60 -12.58
CA ASP A 250 -0.57 21.48 -12.37
C ASP A 250 0.13 21.73 -13.73
N PRO A 251 0.23 22.97 -14.19
CA PRO A 251 0.93 23.28 -15.44
C PRO A 251 2.41 22.86 -15.44
N ALA A 252 3.04 22.83 -14.27
CA ALA A 252 4.42 22.37 -14.14
C ALA A 252 4.58 20.87 -14.44
N PHE A 253 3.53 20.09 -14.29
CA PHE A 253 3.51 18.65 -14.59
C PHE A 253 3.20 18.35 -16.08
N ALA A 254 2.68 19.32 -16.84
CA ALA A 254 2.25 19.07 -18.22
C ALA A 254 3.33 18.46 -19.13
N PRO A 255 4.62 18.89 -19.09
CA PRO A 255 5.68 18.25 -19.89
C PRO A 255 5.92 16.79 -19.50
N ALA A 256 5.93 16.48 -18.21
CA ALA A 256 6.09 15.12 -17.71
C ALA A 256 4.91 14.22 -18.13
N TRP A 257 3.69 14.75 -18.06
CA TRP A 257 2.50 14.04 -18.53
C TRP A 257 2.52 13.76 -20.02
N ALA A 258 2.90 14.74 -20.84
CA ALA A 258 3.06 14.53 -22.29
C ALA A 258 4.08 13.40 -22.56
N ARG A 259 5.20 13.40 -21.86
CA ARG A 259 6.23 12.35 -22.01
C ARG A 259 5.72 10.97 -21.58
N LEU A 260 4.96 10.88 -20.46
CA LEU A 260 4.33 9.61 -20.06
C LEU A 260 3.35 9.11 -21.11
N THR A 261 2.56 10.02 -21.70
CA THR A 261 1.60 9.69 -22.75
C THR A 261 2.28 9.19 -24.02
N ASP A 262 3.39 9.82 -24.43
CA ASP A 262 4.20 9.37 -25.58
C ASP A 262 4.76 7.97 -25.33
N LEU A 263 5.32 7.72 -24.14
CA LEU A 263 5.86 6.41 -23.77
C LEU A 263 4.78 5.32 -23.68
N ALA A 264 3.55 5.70 -23.41
CA ALA A 264 2.43 4.78 -23.30
C ALA A 264 1.94 4.23 -24.66
N GLN A 265 2.41 4.79 -25.81
CA GLN A 265 2.11 4.29 -27.16
C GLN A 265 0.61 4.04 -27.42
N GLY A 266 -0.23 4.96 -26.95
CA GLY A 266 -1.70 4.88 -27.10
C GLY A 266 -2.45 4.33 -25.89
N ALA A 267 -1.76 3.85 -24.85
CA ALA A 267 -2.35 3.60 -23.54
C ALA A 267 -2.39 4.91 -22.70
N ASP A 268 -2.98 4.84 -21.50
CA ASP A 268 -2.93 5.96 -20.57
C ASP A 268 -1.53 6.10 -19.96
N GLY A 269 -1.03 7.35 -19.84
CA GLY A 269 0.31 7.62 -19.29
C GLY A 269 0.51 7.10 -17.86
N SER A 270 -0.57 6.99 -17.06
CA SER A 270 -0.52 6.38 -15.73
C SER A 270 -0.10 4.91 -15.74
N THR A 271 -0.37 4.22 -16.84
CA THR A 271 0.07 2.82 -17.04
C THR A 271 1.59 2.71 -17.02
N VAL A 272 2.29 3.67 -17.63
CA VAL A 272 3.77 3.71 -17.63
C VAL A 272 4.30 4.00 -16.22
N ALA A 273 3.68 4.93 -15.50
CA ALA A 273 4.08 5.26 -14.13
C ALA A 273 3.91 4.05 -13.19
N LEU A 274 2.80 3.33 -13.31
CA LEU A 274 2.55 2.12 -12.52
C LEU A 274 3.48 0.97 -12.93
N ALA A 275 3.71 0.79 -14.24
CA ALA A 275 4.64 -0.21 -14.77
C ALA A 275 6.07 0.01 -14.28
N ALA A 276 6.50 1.27 -14.12
CA ALA A 276 7.80 1.61 -13.55
C ALA A 276 7.96 1.09 -12.12
N ALA A 277 6.94 1.19 -11.27
CA ALA A 277 6.97 0.61 -9.93
C ALA A 277 6.96 -0.93 -9.97
N LEU A 278 6.11 -1.52 -10.81
CA LEU A 278 6.01 -2.97 -10.99
C LEU A 278 7.32 -3.60 -11.49
N SER A 279 8.09 -2.89 -12.31
CA SER A 279 9.35 -3.38 -12.86
C SER A 279 10.52 -3.38 -11.87
N ARG A 280 10.36 -2.80 -10.67
CA ARG A 280 11.44 -2.81 -9.67
C ARG A 280 11.68 -4.24 -9.17
N PRO A 281 12.93 -4.77 -9.27
CA PRO A 281 13.21 -6.17 -8.93
C PRO A 281 13.01 -6.47 -7.44
N TRP A 282 12.98 -5.45 -6.59
CA TRP A 282 12.77 -5.54 -5.16
C TRP A 282 11.30 -5.30 -4.74
N ALA A 283 10.41 -4.86 -5.65
CA ALA A 283 9.00 -4.67 -5.32
C ALA A 283 8.26 -6.01 -5.37
N ASP A 284 7.91 -6.59 -4.21
CA ASP A 284 7.15 -7.85 -4.15
C ASP A 284 5.69 -7.64 -4.52
N VAL A 285 5.11 -6.54 -4.06
CA VAL A 285 3.74 -6.14 -4.32
C VAL A 285 3.69 -4.64 -4.58
N VAL A 286 2.95 -4.22 -5.62
CA VAL A 286 2.63 -2.80 -5.85
C VAL A 286 1.13 -2.62 -5.65
N LEU A 287 0.73 -1.75 -4.73
CA LEU A 287 -0.68 -1.54 -4.41
C LEU A 287 -1.35 -0.61 -5.41
N SER A 288 -2.42 -1.09 -6.03
CA SER A 288 -3.41 -0.27 -6.73
C SER A 288 -4.32 0.42 -5.72
N GLY A 289 -4.45 1.74 -5.80
CA GLY A 289 -5.42 2.53 -5.03
C GLY A 289 -6.72 2.77 -5.81
N ALA A 290 -7.15 1.83 -6.64
CA ALA A 290 -8.34 1.97 -7.47
C ALA A 290 -9.61 2.14 -6.61
N ALA A 291 -10.39 3.19 -6.88
CA ALA A 291 -11.68 3.45 -6.25
C ALA A 291 -12.86 2.96 -7.11
N THR A 292 -12.61 2.55 -8.36
CA THR A 292 -13.62 2.01 -9.30
C THR A 292 -13.07 0.79 -10.04
N VAL A 293 -13.99 0.00 -10.60
CA VAL A 293 -13.63 -1.17 -11.42
C VAL A 293 -12.86 -0.75 -12.69
N GLU A 294 -13.19 0.40 -13.26
CA GLU A 294 -12.52 0.97 -14.44
C GLU A 294 -11.06 1.30 -14.11
N HIS A 295 -10.80 1.96 -12.98
CA HIS A 295 -9.43 2.24 -12.52
C HIS A 295 -8.64 0.96 -12.30
N LEU A 296 -9.27 -0.05 -11.68
CA LEU A 296 -8.60 -1.32 -11.44
C LEU A 296 -8.23 -2.02 -12.76
N ARG A 297 -9.12 -2.03 -13.75
CA ARG A 297 -8.84 -2.60 -15.08
C ARG A 297 -7.71 -1.87 -15.78
N ALA A 298 -7.69 -0.53 -15.72
CA ALA A 298 -6.60 0.27 -16.25
C ALA A 298 -5.26 -0.08 -15.54
N ASN A 299 -5.28 -0.20 -14.22
CA ASN A 299 -4.08 -0.56 -13.45
C ASN A 299 -3.61 -2.01 -13.73
N LEU A 300 -4.53 -2.95 -13.97
CA LEU A 300 -4.18 -4.30 -14.39
C LEU A 300 -3.47 -4.34 -15.76
N ALA A 301 -3.82 -3.44 -16.67
CA ALA A 301 -3.12 -3.35 -17.96
C ALA A 301 -1.64 -2.98 -17.82
N ALA A 302 -1.25 -2.26 -16.76
CA ALA A 302 0.14 -1.93 -16.47
C ALA A 302 1.02 -3.15 -16.22
N THR A 303 0.47 -4.27 -15.76
CA THR A 303 1.23 -5.51 -15.53
C THR A 303 1.74 -6.09 -16.84
N THR A 304 0.98 -5.97 -17.93
CA THR A 304 1.39 -6.39 -19.26
C THR A 304 2.47 -5.46 -19.83
N THR A 305 2.32 -4.15 -19.63
CA THR A 305 3.30 -3.14 -20.08
C THR A 305 4.65 -3.34 -19.37
N ALA A 306 4.63 -3.56 -18.05
CA ALA A 306 5.85 -3.81 -17.29
C ALA A 306 6.56 -5.11 -17.71
N GLY A 307 5.82 -6.16 -18.06
CA GLY A 307 6.37 -7.41 -18.59
C GLY A 307 7.01 -7.26 -19.97
N ALA A 308 6.47 -6.39 -20.82
CA ALA A 308 7.00 -6.11 -22.15
C ALA A 308 8.21 -5.17 -22.15
N ALA A 309 8.28 -4.25 -21.18
CA ALA A 309 9.33 -3.25 -21.05
C ALA A 309 10.62 -3.79 -20.38
N GLY A 310 10.75 -5.09 -20.22
CA GLY A 310 11.88 -5.74 -19.55
C GLY A 310 13.24 -5.11 -19.89
N GLY A 311 13.68 -4.18 -19.01
CA GLY A 311 15.06 -3.77 -18.91
C GLY A 311 15.59 -2.84 -20.02
N THR A 312 14.86 -1.81 -20.44
CA THR A 312 15.48 -0.78 -21.27
C THR A 312 16.04 0.34 -20.42
N SER A 313 17.37 0.52 -20.48
CA SER A 313 18.18 1.62 -19.88
C SER A 313 17.55 3.02 -20.09
N THR A 314 16.81 3.22 -21.16
CA THR A 314 16.12 4.48 -21.48
C THR A 314 14.98 4.83 -20.52
N ALA A 315 14.38 3.85 -19.84
CA ALA A 315 13.37 4.12 -18.82
C ALA A 315 14.01 4.65 -17.53
N GLU A 316 15.18 4.18 -17.13
CA GLU A 316 15.84 4.61 -15.90
C GLU A 316 16.38 6.04 -15.98
N ASP A 317 16.98 6.43 -17.11
CA ASP A 317 17.48 7.80 -17.31
C ASP A 317 16.33 8.82 -17.33
N VAL A 318 15.22 8.48 -17.97
CA VAL A 318 14.00 9.32 -18.00
C VAL A 318 13.35 9.40 -16.62
N LEU A 319 13.45 8.35 -15.81
CA LEU A 319 12.87 8.31 -14.46
C LEU A 319 13.62 9.21 -13.48
N ALA A 320 14.96 9.33 -13.62
CA ALA A 320 15.78 10.16 -12.74
C ALA A 320 15.47 11.66 -12.89
N GLU A 321 15.06 12.11 -14.08
CA GLU A 321 14.71 13.50 -14.36
C GLU A 321 13.43 13.98 -13.62
N TRP A 322 12.57 13.04 -13.15
CA TRP A 322 11.28 13.38 -12.54
C TRP A 322 11.28 13.29 -11.03
N ALA A 323 12.33 12.74 -10.46
CA ALA A 323 12.44 12.63 -9.01
C ALA A 323 12.41 14.02 -8.36
N GLU A 324 11.48 14.23 -7.47
CA GLU A 324 11.45 15.42 -6.61
C GLU A 324 12.38 15.20 -5.41
N ALA A 325 12.87 16.29 -4.82
CA ALA A 325 13.49 16.20 -3.49
C ALA A 325 12.43 15.66 -2.51
N PRO A 326 12.78 14.71 -1.63
CA PRO A 326 11.81 14.08 -0.72
C PRO A 326 10.97 15.08 0.07
N GLU A 327 11.61 16.13 0.61
CA GLU A 327 10.94 17.18 1.37
C GLU A 327 9.87 17.90 0.53
N THR A 328 10.17 18.14 -0.75
CA THR A 328 9.22 18.77 -1.70
C THR A 328 8.05 17.85 -1.97
N TYR A 329 8.31 16.59 -2.33
CA TYR A 329 7.26 15.61 -2.58
C TYR A 329 6.31 15.49 -1.39
N TRP A 330 6.86 15.29 -0.20
CA TRP A 330 6.08 15.10 1.01
C TRP A 330 5.36 16.36 1.48
N SER A 331 5.91 17.55 1.19
CA SER A 331 5.20 18.82 1.41
C SER A 331 3.98 18.96 0.52
N VAL A 332 4.14 18.71 -0.78
CA VAL A 332 3.03 18.73 -1.75
C VAL A 332 1.98 17.67 -1.39
N ARG A 333 2.39 16.45 -1.10
CA ARG A 333 1.47 15.37 -0.69
C ARG A 333 0.65 15.74 0.55
N ARG A 334 1.26 16.37 1.53
CA ARG A 334 0.58 16.80 2.76
C ARG A 334 -0.45 17.90 2.52
N ALA A 335 -0.21 18.73 1.50
CA ALA A 335 -1.11 19.81 1.10
C ALA A 335 -2.27 19.34 0.21
N LEU A 336 -2.28 18.09 -0.25
CA LEU A 336 -3.41 17.55 -1.02
C LEU A 336 -4.69 17.58 -0.18
N PRO A 337 -5.80 18.06 -0.74
CA PRO A 337 -7.06 18.10 -0.02
C PRO A 337 -7.62 16.70 0.19
N TRP A 338 -8.29 16.52 1.30
CA TRP A 338 -9.22 15.41 1.47
C TRP A 338 -10.46 15.69 0.63
N ASN A 339 -10.86 14.80 -0.22
CA ASN A 339 -12.02 14.97 -1.10
C ASN A 339 -12.74 13.63 -1.36
#